data_01e4fd542cd477c99ad196b9d7cc3baf
#
_entry.id   01e4fd542cd477c99ad196b9d7cc3baf
#
_cell.length_a   1.000
_cell.length_b   1.000
_cell.length_c   1.000
_cell.angle_alpha   90.00
_cell.angle_beta   90.00
_cell.angle_gamma   90.00
#
_symmetry.space_group_name_H-M   'P 1'
#
loop_
_entity.id
_entity.type
_entity.pdbx_description
1 polymer ?
#
loop_
_entity_poly.entity_id
_entity_poly.type
_entity_poly.pdbx_seq_one_letter_code
_entity_poly.pdbx_strand_id
1 'polypeptide(L)'
;MKYVNSFLIVIFVLISSVSYAQDYSLKFGLSQIPFANLPYKDRYLPGGRTDGYIIDFDPNIEGKMYEDLLCQQYSLAKNNQDFMPQVYLKVKLSNGLYLGALSFGGCTEYRTDVLFVSDTNGNVKDTLECCVLNGELAVKQYEVKSTEEIIIYQMIFESSDLMPYTKYYKSKPVKAYIRKTTFQISADGKFIKTGEQNTNVSTFQSSLLQEYNLWEPEAFNMNY
;
A
#
# COMPACT_ATOMS: atom_id res chain seq x y z
N MET A 1 -38.49 -38.93 28.59
CA MET A 1 -38.23 -37.48 28.46
C MET A 1 -36.80 -37.00 28.77
N LYS A 2 -35.90 -37.82 29.31
CA LYS A 2 -34.51 -37.40 29.63
C LYS A 2 -33.56 -37.38 28.46
N TYR A 3 -33.84 -38.05 27.34
CA TYR A 3 -32.93 -38.14 26.17
C TYR A 3 -33.10 -37.03 25.12
N VAL A 4 -34.26 -36.36 25.11
CA VAL A 4 -34.51 -35.27 24.14
C VAL A 4 -33.71 -34.02 24.48
N ASN A 5 -33.52 -33.72 25.79
CA ASN A 5 -32.76 -32.56 26.19
C ASN A 5 -31.25 -32.68 25.90
N SER A 6 -30.70 -33.91 25.99
CA SER A 6 -29.27 -34.13 25.69
C SER A 6 -28.98 -34.00 24.21
N PHE A 7 -29.90 -34.38 23.34
CA PHE A 7 -29.75 -34.28 21.90
C PHE A 7 -29.83 -32.82 21.43
N LEU A 8 -30.71 -32.02 22.03
CA LEU A 8 -30.81 -30.58 21.74
C LEU A 8 -29.54 -29.80 22.15
N ILE A 9 -28.95 -30.16 23.29
CA ILE A 9 -27.70 -29.52 23.76
C ILE A 9 -26.53 -29.85 22.83
N VAL A 10 -26.44 -31.07 22.32
CA VAL A 10 -25.38 -31.48 21.39
C VAL A 10 -25.54 -30.74 20.02
N ILE A 11 -26.78 -30.57 19.54
CA ILE A 11 -27.04 -29.80 18.32
C ILE A 11 -26.69 -28.31 18.51
N PHE A 12 -26.99 -27.73 19.68
CA PHE A 12 -26.66 -26.33 19.98
C PHE A 12 -25.14 -26.11 20.10
N VAL A 13 -24.42 -27.05 20.70
CA VAL A 13 -22.95 -27.02 20.78
C VAL A 13 -22.31 -27.20 19.40
N LEU A 14 -22.87 -28.04 18.52
CA LEU A 14 -22.39 -28.20 17.16
C LEU A 14 -22.68 -26.97 16.27
N ILE A 15 -23.79 -26.27 16.50
CA ILE A 15 -24.11 -25.02 15.78
C ILE A 15 -23.28 -23.86 16.28
N SER A 16 -22.96 -23.80 17.57
CA SER A 16 -22.09 -22.74 18.14
C SER A 16 -20.60 -22.95 17.85
N SER A 17 -20.19 -24.13 17.38
CA SER A 17 -18.81 -24.42 16.96
C SER A 17 -18.55 -24.24 15.47
N VAL A 18 -19.52 -23.79 14.68
CA VAL A 18 -19.25 -23.20 13.36
C VAL A 18 -18.66 -21.81 13.63
N SER A 19 -17.42 -21.76 14.07
CA SER A 19 -16.62 -20.58 13.91
C SER A 19 -16.61 -20.29 12.41
N TYR A 20 -17.29 -19.24 12.01
CA TYR A 20 -17.08 -18.68 10.68
C TYR A 20 -15.62 -18.30 10.65
N ALA A 21 -14.77 -19.15 10.05
CA ALA A 21 -13.43 -18.75 9.73
C ALA A 21 -13.57 -17.54 8.82
N GLN A 22 -13.18 -16.38 9.33
CA GLN A 22 -13.22 -15.16 8.54
C GLN A 22 -12.28 -15.38 7.35
N ASP A 23 -12.78 -15.17 6.15
CA ASP A 23 -11.95 -15.30 4.95
C ASP A 23 -11.11 -14.03 4.80
N TYR A 24 -9.81 -14.16 5.04
CA TYR A 24 -8.84 -13.07 4.89
C TYR A 24 -8.09 -13.14 3.55
N SER A 25 -8.52 -13.94 2.59
CA SER A 25 -7.87 -14.01 1.29
C SER A 25 -7.90 -12.68 0.54
N LEU A 26 -6.94 -12.46 -0.34
CA LEU A 26 -6.91 -11.27 -1.20
C LEU A 26 -8.18 -11.16 -2.06
N LYS A 27 -8.68 -12.28 -2.57
CA LYS A 27 -9.95 -12.33 -3.32
C LYS A 27 -11.12 -11.80 -2.49
N PHE A 28 -11.24 -12.25 -1.24
CA PHE A 28 -12.28 -11.80 -0.34
C PHE A 28 -12.10 -10.32 0.01
N GLY A 29 -10.87 -9.90 0.38
CA GLY A 29 -10.54 -8.51 0.65
C GLY A 29 -10.92 -7.59 -0.51
N LEU A 30 -10.57 -7.96 -1.75
CA LEU A 30 -10.97 -7.23 -2.95
C LEU A 30 -12.49 -7.17 -3.12
N SER A 31 -13.25 -8.18 -2.70
CA SER A 31 -14.72 -8.17 -2.76
C SER A 31 -15.34 -7.14 -1.81
N GLN A 32 -14.67 -6.82 -0.71
CA GLN A 32 -15.15 -5.87 0.31
C GLN A 32 -14.85 -4.41 -0.06
N ILE A 33 -13.89 -4.15 -0.95
CA ILE A 33 -13.48 -2.80 -1.33
C ILE A 33 -14.30 -2.32 -2.53
N PRO A 34 -14.91 -1.13 -2.48
CA PRO A 34 -15.57 -0.54 -3.63
C PRO A 34 -14.57 -0.18 -4.73
N PHE A 35 -15.04 -0.07 -5.97
CA PHE A 35 -14.23 0.45 -7.04
C PHE A 35 -13.92 1.93 -6.80
N ALA A 36 -12.65 2.28 -6.93
CA ALA A 36 -12.20 3.65 -6.79
C ALA A 36 -12.59 4.50 -8.00
N ASN A 37 -12.88 5.77 -7.75
CA ASN A 37 -13.00 6.78 -8.79
C ASN A 37 -11.62 7.23 -9.25
N LEU A 38 -11.44 7.38 -10.57
CA LEU A 38 -10.21 7.91 -11.15
C LEU A 38 -10.39 9.37 -11.56
N PRO A 39 -9.33 10.21 -11.50
CA PRO A 39 -8.00 9.88 -10.99
C PRO A 39 -7.99 9.67 -9.47
N TYR A 40 -7.19 8.72 -9.00
CA TYR A 40 -6.97 8.47 -7.58
C TYR A 40 -5.57 8.92 -7.18
N LYS A 41 -5.47 9.72 -6.13
CA LYS A 41 -4.19 10.16 -5.54
C LYS A 41 -4.12 9.70 -4.10
N ASP A 42 -3.07 8.99 -3.75
CA ASP A 42 -2.84 8.60 -2.38
C ASP A 42 -2.26 9.76 -1.58
N ARG A 43 -3.13 10.42 -0.84
CA ARG A 43 -2.73 11.56 0.02
C ARG A 43 -2.03 11.05 1.27
N TYR A 44 -1.08 11.84 1.75
CA TYR A 44 -0.52 11.64 3.08
C TYR A 44 -1.63 11.68 4.14
N LEU A 45 -1.71 10.61 4.94
CA LEU A 45 -2.62 10.54 6.09
C LEU A 45 -1.79 10.22 7.33
N PRO A 46 -1.63 11.17 8.27
CA PRO A 46 -1.00 10.88 9.55
C PRO A 46 -1.78 9.78 10.29
N GLY A 47 -1.09 8.83 10.91
CA GLY A 47 -1.71 7.80 11.75
C GLY A 47 -2.14 6.51 11.05
N GLY A 48 -1.76 6.30 9.79
CA GLY A 48 -2.02 5.05 9.07
C GLY A 48 -3.41 5.01 8.40
N ARG A 49 -3.70 3.89 7.72
CA ARG A 49 -4.99 3.66 7.06
C ARG A 49 -5.97 2.99 7.99
N THR A 50 -7.21 3.49 7.96
CA THR A 50 -8.36 2.89 8.65
C THR A 50 -9.43 2.40 7.66
N ASP A 51 -9.22 2.64 6.37
CA ASP A 51 -10.18 2.40 5.28
C ASP A 51 -9.91 1.11 4.49
N GLY A 52 -8.89 0.35 4.89
CA GLY A 52 -8.52 -0.89 4.24
C GLY A 52 -9.18 -2.12 4.87
N TYR A 53 -9.28 -3.20 4.09
CA TYR A 53 -9.68 -4.52 4.56
C TYR A 53 -8.45 -5.35 4.87
N ILE A 54 -8.36 -5.87 6.10
CA ILE A 54 -7.26 -6.73 6.56
C ILE A 54 -7.31 -8.06 5.82
N ILE A 55 -6.18 -8.48 5.27
CA ILE A 55 -6.02 -9.80 4.66
C ILE A 55 -4.90 -10.58 5.36
N ASP A 56 -5.02 -11.90 5.33
CA ASP A 56 -3.93 -12.77 5.75
C ASP A 56 -2.77 -12.73 4.76
N PHE A 57 -1.59 -13.01 5.26
CA PHE A 57 -0.45 -13.27 4.43
C PHE A 57 -0.71 -14.54 3.62
N ASP A 58 -0.94 -14.39 2.32
CA ASP A 58 -1.05 -15.51 1.40
C ASP A 58 0.36 -15.87 0.90
N PRO A 59 0.83 -17.12 1.12
CA PRO A 59 2.13 -17.58 0.64
C PRO A 59 2.33 -17.42 -0.88
N ASN A 60 1.24 -17.45 -1.66
CA ASN A 60 1.30 -17.23 -3.11
C ASN A 60 1.51 -15.76 -3.49
N ILE A 61 1.13 -14.84 -2.61
CA ILE A 61 1.48 -13.42 -2.69
C ILE A 61 2.89 -13.23 -2.14
N GLU A 62 3.24 -13.95 -1.09
CA GLU A 62 4.50 -13.86 -0.36
C GLU A 62 5.73 -14.05 -1.26
N GLY A 63 5.77 -15.08 -2.10
CA GLY A 63 7.00 -15.46 -2.82
C GLY A 63 7.53 -14.38 -3.74
N LYS A 64 6.71 -13.49 -4.26
CA LYS A 64 7.12 -12.49 -5.24
C LYS A 64 7.12 -11.05 -4.71
N MET A 65 6.21 -10.74 -3.80
CA MET A 65 6.11 -9.39 -3.21
C MET A 65 7.11 -9.15 -2.09
N TYR A 66 7.51 -10.22 -1.40
CA TYR A 66 8.24 -10.11 -0.14
C TYR A 66 9.73 -10.34 -0.25
N GLU A 67 10.18 -11.08 -1.27
CA GLU A 67 11.62 -11.35 -1.41
C GLU A 67 12.43 -10.07 -1.67
N ASP A 68 11.89 -9.10 -2.40
CA ASP A 68 12.63 -7.90 -2.82
C ASP A 68 12.37 -6.66 -1.96
N LEU A 69 11.18 -6.52 -1.36
CA LEU A 69 10.76 -5.24 -0.77
C LEU A 69 10.66 -5.22 0.76
N LEU A 70 10.51 -6.36 1.41
CA LEU A 70 9.97 -6.37 2.76
C LEU A 70 10.67 -7.33 3.74
N CYS A 71 11.81 -7.91 3.40
CA CYS A 71 12.48 -8.92 4.24
C CYS A 71 12.60 -8.56 5.72
N GLN A 72 12.84 -7.31 6.06
CA GLN A 72 12.91 -6.89 7.47
C GLN A 72 11.51 -6.62 8.06
N GLN A 73 10.63 -5.96 7.32
CA GLN A 73 9.28 -5.63 7.80
C GLN A 73 8.38 -6.85 7.83
N TYR A 74 8.57 -7.79 6.89
CA TYR A 74 7.85 -9.06 6.86
C TYR A 74 8.10 -9.94 8.09
N SER A 75 9.33 -10.06 8.55
CA SER A 75 9.62 -10.83 9.76
C SER A 75 8.96 -10.24 11.00
N LEU A 76 8.81 -8.91 11.05
CA LEU A 76 8.09 -8.21 12.12
C LEU A 76 6.57 -8.39 11.96
N ALA A 77 6.05 -8.28 10.75
CA ALA A 77 4.62 -8.40 10.45
C ALA A 77 4.09 -9.82 10.74
N LYS A 78 4.83 -10.86 10.38
CA LYS A 78 4.45 -12.26 10.61
C LYS A 78 4.23 -12.60 12.10
N ASN A 79 4.86 -11.85 12.99
CA ASN A 79 4.79 -12.06 14.44
C ASN A 79 3.90 -11.05 15.17
N ASN A 80 3.32 -10.07 14.48
CA ASN A 80 2.52 -9.01 15.11
C ASN A 80 1.31 -8.65 14.23
N GLN A 81 0.10 -8.88 14.76
CA GLN A 81 -1.16 -8.58 14.07
C GLN A 81 -1.32 -7.12 13.68
N ASP A 82 -0.61 -6.20 14.35
CA ASP A 82 -0.63 -4.76 14.04
C ASP A 82 -0.01 -4.43 12.69
N PHE A 83 0.67 -5.37 12.04
CA PHE A 83 1.33 -5.20 10.73
C PHE A 83 0.66 -5.96 9.59
N MET A 84 -0.55 -6.48 9.80
CA MET A 84 -1.27 -7.22 8.76
C MET A 84 -1.55 -6.32 7.54
N PRO A 85 -1.35 -6.85 6.33
CA PRO A 85 -1.61 -6.08 5.13
C PRO A 85 -3.08 -5.71 5.00
N GLN A 86 -3.33 -4.51 4.49
CA GLN A 86 -4.67 -4.00 4.23
C GLN A 86 -4.83 -3.66 2.76
N VAL A 87 -5.79 -4.30 2.08
CA VAL A 87 -6.20 -3.90 0.74
C VAL A 87 -7.15 -2.71 0.85
N TYR A 88 -6.87 -1.63 0.10
CA TYR A 88 -7.64 -0.38 0.22
C TYR A 88 -8.03 0.27 -1.11
N LEU A 89 -7.46 -0.17 -2.20
CA LEU A 89 -7.76 0.33 -3.54
C LEU A 89 -8.15 -0.83 -4.44
N LYS A 90 -9.17 -0.60 -5.27
CA LYS A 90 -9.56 -1.51 -6.35
C LYS A 90 -10.00 -0.71 -7.57
N VAL A 91 -9.38 -0.97 -8.71
CA VAL A 91 -9.74 -0.42 -10.01
C VAL A 91 -9.93 -1.57 -10.99
N LYS A 92 -11.01 -1.55 -11.77
CA LYS A 92 -11.20 -2.52 -12.85
C LYS A 92 -10.47 -2.04 -14.10
N LEU A 93 -9.58 -2.86 -14.61
CA LEU A 93 -8.82 -2.60 -15.81
C LEU A 93 -9.61 -3.00 -17.08
N SER A 94 -9.24 -2.42 -18.22
CA SER A 94 -9.88 -2.68 -19.52
C SER A 94 -9.78 -4.13 -19.98
N ASN A 95 -8.70 -4.83 -19.60
CA ASN A 95 -8.45 -6.24 -19.88
C ASN A 95 -9.15 -7.23 -18.94
N GLY A 96 -10.01 -6.74 -18.03
CA GLY A 96 -10.73 -7.55 -17.05
C GLY A 96 -9.96 -7.92 -15.79
N LEU A 97 -8.70 -7.51 -15.66
CA LEU A 97 -7.90 -7.62 -14.45
C LEU A 97 -8.30 -6.54 -13.43
N TYR A 98 -7.77 -6.65 -12.23
CA TYR A 98 -7.88 -5.63 -11.18
C TYR A 98 -6.52 -5.04 -10.86
N LEU A 99 -6.46 -3.72 -10.75
CA LEU A 99 -5.40 -3.02 -10.04
C LEU A 99 -5.87 -2.80 -8.61
N GLY A 100 -5.05 -3.21 -7.66
CA GLY A 100 -5.28 -2.98 -6.25
C GLY A 100 -4.09 -2.34 -5.58
N ALA A 101 -4.28 -1.89 -4.33
CA ALA A 101 -3.18 -1.47 -3.48
C ALA A 101 -3.26 -2.15 -2.11
N LEU A 102 -2.11 -2.57 -1.63
CA LEU A 102 -1.89 -3.11 -0.29
C LEU A 102 -1.06 -2.13 0.51
N SER A 103 -1.50 -1.83 1.73
CA SER A 103 -0.73 -1.09 2.72
C SER A 103 -0.14 -2.05 3.73
N PHE A 104 1.15 -1.92 3.98
CA PHE A 104 1.89 -2.65 5.00
C PHE A 104 2.40 -1.66 6.04
N GLY A 105 2.15 -1.92 7.28
CA GLY A 105 2.60 -1.12 8.39
C GLY A 105 1.44 -0.76 9.32
N GLY A 106 1.60 -1.15 10.56
CA GLY A 106 0.82 -0.67 11.67
C GLY A 106 1.49 0.55 12.27
N CYS A 107 0.69 1.44 12.76
CA CYS A 107 1.04 2.47 13.72
C CYS A 107 2.43 3.10 13.60
N THR A 108 2.50 4.22 12.96
CA THR A 108 3.32 5.37 13.30
C THR A 108 4.68 5.59 12.64
N GLU A 109 5.49 4.60 12.29
CA GLU A 109 6.86 4.94 11.88
C GLU A 109 7.23 4.52 10.45
N TYR A 110 6.62 3.46 9.95
CA TYR A 110 6.91 2.96 8.59
C TYR A 110 5.65 2.43 7.93
N ARG A 111 5.36 2.92 6.75
CA ARG A 111 4.32 2.37 5.89
C ARG A 111 4.89 2.22 4.48
N THR A 112 4.71 1.06 3.93
CA THR A 112 4.97 0.81 2.51
C THR A 112 3.68 0.34 1.87
N ASP A 113 3.29 0.98 0.77
CA ASP A 113 2.17 0.54 -0.04
C ASP A 113 2.69 -0.03 -1.36
N VAL A 114 2.03 -1.09 -1.79
CA VAL A 114 2.35 -1.80 -3.03
C VAL A 114 1.11 -1.85 -3.90
N LEU A 115 1.23 -1.35 -5.13
CA LEU A 115 0.26 -1.64 -6.18
C LEU A 115 0.46 -3.07 -6.68
N PHE A 116 -0.62 -3.74 -6.98
CA PHE A 116 -0.59 -5.07 -7.58
C PHE A 116 -1.63 -5.18 -8.69
N VAL A 117 -1.35 -5.99 -9.69
CA VAL A 117 -2.33 -6.41 -10.68
C VAL A 117 -2.69 -7.85 -10.42
N SER A 118 -3.98 -8.16 -10.38
CA SER A 118 -4.49 -9.52 -10.16
C SER A 118 -5.61 -9.89 -11.13
N ASP A 119 -5.85 -11.18 -11.28
CA ASP A 119 -7.09 -11.67 -11.88
C ASP A 119 -8.26 -11.63 -10.88
N THR A 120 -9.44 -12.00 -11.34
CA THR A 120 -10.68 -12.03 -10.54
C THR A 120 -10.66 -13.07 -9.41
N ASN A 121 -9.71 -14.00 -9.43
CA ASN A 121 -9.51 -15.00 -8.39
C ASN A 121 -8.50 -14.56 -7.32
N GLY A 122 -7.89 -13.37 -7.48
CA GLY A 122 -6.88 -12.85 -6.57
C GLY A 122 -5.46 -13.32 -6.90
N ASN A 123 -5.23 -14.00 -8.03
CA ASN A 123 -3.88 -14.39 -8.42
C ASN A 123 -3.10 -13.16 -8.92
N VAL A 124 -2.05 -12.80 -8.21
CA VAL A 124 -1.22 -11.63 -8.51
C VAL A 124 -0.36 -11.89 -9.75
N LYS A 125 -0.36 -10.94 -10.68
CA LYS A 125 0.40 -10.95 -11.92
C LYS A 125 1.70 -10.17 -11.81
N ASP A 126 1.63 -9.01 -11.12
CA ASP A 126 2.77 -8.13 -10.91
C ASP A 126 2.56 -7.19 -9.73
N THR A 127 3.65 -6.59 -9.26
CA THR A 127 3.66 -5.67 -8.11
C THR A 127 4.57 -4.48 -8.36
N LEU A 128 4.24 -3.34 -7.75
CA LEU A 128 5.00 -2.10 -7.84
C LEU A 128 4.94 -1.35 -6.50
N GLU A 129 6.07 -1.16 -5.84
CA GLU A 129 6.13 -0.28 -4.68
C GLU A 129 5.74 1.15 -5.06
N CYS A 130 4.72 1.69 -4.42
CA CYS A 130 4.11 2.94 -4.84
C CYS A 130 4.09 4.04 -3.77
N CYS A 131 4.12 3.67 -2.49
CA CYS A 131 4.17 4.63 -1.40
C CYS A 131 5.17 4.18 -0.34
N VAL A 132 5.92 5.13 0.20
CA VAL A 132 6.77 4.94 1.37
C VAL A 132 6.58 6.14 2.28
N LEU A 133 6.08 5.86 3.47
CA LEU A 133 6.13 6.78 4.59
C LEU A 133 7.24 6.36 5.52
N ASN A 134 8.06 7.32 5.89
CA ASN A 134 9.18 7.10 6.75
C ASN A 134 9.06 8.02 7.96
N GLY A 135 8.70 7.44 9.07
CA GLY A 135 8.15 8.22 10.16
C GLY A 135 6.87 8.92 9.69
N GLU A 136 6.77 10.21 9.90
CA GLU A 136 5.64 11.03 9.46
C GLU A 136 5.90 11.72 8.10
N LEU A 137 6.91 11.28 7.33
CA LEU A 137 7.33 11.94 6.09
C LEU A 137 6.99 11.09 4.87
N ALA A 138 6.26 11.66 3.94
CA ALA A 138 6.00 11.04 2.66
C ALA A 138 7.22 11.19 1.75
N VAL A 139 7.94 10.09 1.49
CA VAL A 139 9.12 10.08 0.60
C VAL A 139 8.83 9.43 -0.75
N LYS A 140 7.69 8.75 -0.87
CA LYS A 140 7.19 8.19 -2.11
C LYS A 140 5.66 8.19 -2.08
N GLN A 141 5.03 8.64 -3.15
CA GLN A 141 3.57 8.73 -3.31
C GLN A 141 3.18 8.38 -4.74
N TYR A 142 1.90 8.09 -4.97
CA TYR A 142 1.43 7.71 -6.29
C TYR A 142 0.08 8.33 -6.67
N GLU A 143 -0.16 8.31 -7.97
CA GLU A 143 -1.42 8.64 -8.61
C GLU A 143 -1.79 7.54 -9.61
N VAL A 144 -3.00 7.00 -9.52
CA VAL A 144 -3.63 6.22 -10.59
C VAL A 144 -4.44 7.20 -11.42
N LYS A 145 -3.88 7.63 -12.53
CA LYS A 145 -4.46 8.67 -13.38
C LYS A 145 -5.59 8.13 -14.25
N SER A 146 -5.42 6.91 -14.73
CA SER A 146 -6.41 6.18 -15.53
C SER A 146 -6.26 4.67 -15.31
N THR A 147 -7.09 3.85 -15.97
CA THR A 147 -6.96 2.39 -15.96
C THR A 147 -5.67 1.87 -16.60
N GLU A 148 -4.91 2.75 -17.25
CA GLU A 148 -3.70 2.40 -18.00
C GLU A 148 -2.46 3.17 -17.54
N GLU A 149 -2.63 4.29 -16.81
CA GLU A 149 -1.52 5.18 -16.45
C GLU A 149 -1.40 5.36 -14.94
N ILE A 150 -0.21 5.05 -14.43
CA ILE A 150 0.17 5.23 -13.02
C ILE A 150 1.39 6.13 -12.97
N ILE A 151 1.40 7.06 -12.03
CA ILE A 151 2.52 7.96 -11.78
C ILE A 151 3.03 7.73 -10.37
N ILE A 152 4.33 7.50 -10.24
CA ILE A 152 5.03 7.42 -8.94
C ILE A 152 5.88 8.69 -8.79
N TYR A 153 5.73 9.35 -7.66
CA TYR A 153 6.54 10.47 -7.23
C TYR A 153 7.46 10.03 -6.09
N GLN A 154 8.74 10.29 -6.21
CA GLN A 154 9.72 9.89 -5.20
C GLN A 154 10.66 11.05 -4.88
N MET A 155 10.80 11.39 -3.60
CA MET A 155 11.82 12.33 -3.13
C MET A 155 13.18 11.64 -3.10
N ILE A 156 14.16 12.19 -3.80
CA ILE A 156 15.52 11.69 -3.87
C ILE A 156 16.43 12.68 -3.18
N PHE A 157 16.99 12.27 -2.04
CA PHE A 157 17.93 13.10 -1.27
C PHE A 157 19.34 12.97 -1.81
N GLU A 158 20.09 14.08 -1.88
CA GLU A 158 21.48 14.08 -2.35
C GLU A 158 22.45 13.41 -1.37
N SER A 159 22.09 13.33 -0.09
CA SER A 159 22.91 12.68 0.93
C SER A 159 22.11 11.59 1.64
N SER A 160 22.68 10.39 1.73
CA SER A 160 22.09 9.27 2.47
C SER A 160 21.97 9.54 3.98
N ASP A 161 22.79 10.46 4.52
CA ASP A 161 22.77 10.81 5.95
C ASP A 161 21.56 11.67 6.34
N LEU A 162 20.77 12.06 5.36
CA LEU A 162 19.63 12.96 5.52
C LEU A 162 18.29 12.24 5.43
N MET A 163 18.30 10.92 5.48
CA MET A 163 17.03 10.21 5.59
C MET A 163 16.38 10.58 6.92
N PRO A 164 15.24 11.29 6.90
CA PRO A 164 14.59 11.74 8.12
C PRO A 164 13.79 10.59 8.72
N TYR A 165 14.42 9.74 9.50
CA TYR A 165 13.86 8.44 9.86
C TYR A 165 13.35 8.32 11.28
N THR A 166 13.20 9.38 12.05
CA THR A 166 12.80 9.21 13.43
C THR A 166 11.71 10.17 13.88
N LYS A 167 10.83 9.65 14.72
CA LYS A 167 9.79 10.34 15.49
C LYS A 167 10.28 11.58 16.27
N TYR A 168 11.58 11.69 16.47
CA TYR A 168 12.22 12.81 17.19
C TYR A 168 12.84 13.84 16.25
N TYR A 169 12.46 13.78 14.98
CA TYR A 169 13.11 14.56 13.97
C TYR A 169 12.67 16.04 14.03
N LYS A 170 13.61 16.90 14.31
CA LYS A 170 13.42 18.34 14.14
C LYS A 170 13.56 18.70 12.67
N SER A 171 12.66 19.52 12.14
CA SER A 171 12.80 20.07 10.80
C SER A 171 14.20 20.62 10.58
N LYS A 172 14.86 20.18 9.50
CA LYS A 172 16.17 20.67 9.07
C LYS A 172 16.20 20.89 7.57
N PRO A 173 17.13 21.73 7.07
CA PRO A 173 17.35 21.84 5.64
C PRO A 173 17.80 20.50 5.06
N VAL A 174 17.14 20.10 3.98
CA VAL A 174 17.50 18.93 3.18
C VAL A 174 17.63 19.34 1.72
N LYS A 175 18.53 18.69 1.00
CA LYS A 175 18.76 18.92 -0.43
C LYS A 175 18.31 17.71 -1.21
N ALA A 176 17.33 17.89 -2.10
CA ALA A 176 16.70 16.81 -2.81
C ALA A 176 16.08 17.27 -4.12
N TYR A 177 15.57 16.30 -4.89
CA TYR A 177 14.70 16.51 -6.04
C TYR A 177 13.56 15.48 -6.05
N ILE A 178 12.50 15.75 -6.80
CA ILE A 178 11.42 14.81 -7.02
C ILE A 178 11.64 14.10 -8.36
N ARG A 179 11.62 12.76 -8.32
CA ARG A 179 11.56 11.90 -9.48
C ARG A 179 10.10 11.52 -9.74
N LYS A 180 9.62 11.82 -10.93
CA LYS A 180 8.32 11.40 -11.43
C LYS A 180 8.53 10.26 -12.42
N THR A 181 8.01 9.08 -12.11
CA THR A 181 8.09 7.91 -13.01
C THR A 181 6.69 7.52 -13.46
N THR A 182 6.51 7.37 -14.76
CA THR A 182 5.24 6.94 -15.35
C THR A 182 5.30 5.47 -15.73
N PHE A 183 4.24 4.74 -15.39
CA PHE A 183 4.04 3.33 -15.72
C PHE A 183 2.75 3.14 -16.50
N GLN A 184 2.74 2.14 -17.35
CA GLN A 184 1.54 1.58 -17.97
C GLN A 184 1.37 0.13 -17.54
N ILE A 185 0.12 -0.34 -17.56
CA ILE A 185 -0.21 -1.74 -17.31
C ILE A 185 -0.41 -2.42 -18.67
N SER A 186 0.41 -3.44 -18.93
CA SER A 186 0.31 -4.24 -20.15
C SER A 186 -0.92 -5.16 -20.14
N ALA A 187 -1.26 -5.70 -21.29
CA ALA A 187 -2.41 -6.62 -21.45
C ALA A 187 -2.32 -7.87 -20.55
N ASP A 188 -1.10 -8.35 -20.26
CA ASP A 188 -0.83 -9.49 -19.37
C ASP A 188 -0.68 -9.09 -17.89
N GLY A 189 -0.92 -7.80 -17.56
CA GLY A 189 -0.95 -7.30 -16.18
C GLY A 189 0.42 -6.94 -15.60
N LYS A 190 1.39 -6.55 -16.44
CA LYS A 190 2.71 -6.11 -15.98
C LYS A 190 2.83 -4.60 -15.91
N PHE A 191 3.55 -4.09 -14.91
CA PHE A 191 3.92 -2.68 -14.83
C PHE A 191 5.11 -2.41 -15.76
N ILE A 192 4.89 -1.58 -16.79
CA ILE A 192 5.90 -1.19 -17.76
C ILE A 192 6.23 0.29 -17.55
N LYS A 193 7.48 0.58 -17.19
CA LYS A 193 7.96 1.97 -17.09
C LYS A 193 7.98 2.60 -18.49
N THR A 194 7.27 3.72 -18.64
CA THR A 194 7.14 4.42 -19.92
C THR A 194 7.80 5.80 -19.93
N GLY A 195 8.10 6.36 -18.77
CA GLY A 195 8.74 7.66 -18.69
C GLY A 195 9.34 7.97 -17.34
N GLU A 196 10.27 8.91 -17.31
CA GLU A 196 10.86 9.45 -16.09
C GLU A 196 11.24 10.91 -16.30
N GLN A 197 10.96 11.75 -15.32
CA GLN A 197 11.33 13.15 -15.25
C GLN A 197 11.82 13.48 -13.84
N ASN A 198 12.80 14.35 -13.73
CA ASN A 198 13.28 14.87 -12.46
C ASN A 198 13.04 16.38 -12.40
N THR A 199 12.69 16.87 -11.22
CA THR A 199 12.72 18.32 -10.97
C THR A 199 14.16 18.81 -10.88
N ASN A 200 14.35 20.14 -10.83
CA ASN A 200 15.60 20.70 -10.35
C ASN A 200 15.82 20.31 -8.87
N VAL A 201 17.08 20.27 -8.46
CA VAL A 201 17.47 20.12 -7.05
C VAL A 201 17.14 21.38 -6.27
N SER A 202 16.56 21.23 -5.08
CA SER A 202 16.26 22.34 -4.17
C SER A 202 16.67 22.01 -2.74
N THR A 203 16.84 23.06 -1.93
CA THR A 203 17.04 22.97 -0.49
C THR A 203 15.79 23.48 0.21
N PHE A 204 15.18 22.66 1.06
CA PHE A 204 13.94 22.97 1.77
C PHE A 204 13.96 22.38 3.18
N GLN A 205 13.02 22.83 4.03
CA GLN A 205 12.85 22.26 5.37
C GLN A 205 12.13 20.92 5.27
N SER A 206 12.68 19.87 5.89
CA SER A 206 12.12 18.53 5.82
C SER A 206 10.68 18.41 6.36
N SER A 207 10.25 19.34 7.24
CA SER A 207 8.85 19.39 7.71
C SER A 207 7.83 19.61 6.60
N LEU A 208 8.23 20.21 5.46
CA LEU A 208 7.31 20.37 4.33
C LEU A 208 6.82 19.03 3.76
N LEU A 209 7.57 17.93 3.98
CA LEU A 209 7.13 16.58 3.61
C LEU A 209 5.96 16.04 4.45
N GLN A 210 5.63 16.70 5.57
CA GLN A 210 4.44 16.40 6.35
C GLN A 210 3.23 17.22 5.90
N GLU A 211 3.45 18.35 5.25
CA GLU A 211 2.43 19.34 4.91
C GLU A 211 1.97 19.21 3.46
N TYR A 212 2.89 18.86 2.56
CA TYR A 212 2.67 18.86 1.10
C TYR A 212 2.91 17.49 0.49
N ASN A 213 2.19 17.23 -0.60
CA ASN A 213 2.37 16.00 -1.38
C ASN A 213 3.45 16.17 -2.44
N LEU A 214 4.07 15.06 -2.86
CA LEU A 214 5.15 15.08 -3.85
C LEU A 214 4.71 15.45 -5.28
N TRP A 215 3.42 15.48 -5.55
CA TRP A 215 2.87 16.02 -6.83
C TRP A 215 2.67 17.54 -6.80
N GLU A 216 3.10 18.21 -5.74
CA GLU A 216 3.11 19.67 -5.54
C GLU A 216 4.56 20.17 -5.45
N PRO A 217 5.39 19.99 -6.50
CA PRO A 217 6.84 20.25 -6.44
C PRO A 217 7.16 21.71 -6.12
N GLU A 218 6.30 22.64 -6.48
CA GLU A 218 6.42 24.07 -6.19
C GLU A 218 6.45 24.37 -4.68
N ALA A 219 5.80 23.56 -3.85
CA ALA A 219 5.86 23.68 -2.40
C ALA A 219 7.28 23.48 -1.84
N PHE A 220 8.11 22.77 -2.58
CA PHE A 220 9.52 22.50 -2.25
C PHE A 220 10.48 23.39 -3.04
N ASN A 221 9.99 24.43 -3.71
CA ASN A 221 10.75 25.25 -4.67
C ASN A 221 11.37 24.44 -5.81
N MET A 222 10.65 23.46 -6.31
CA MET A 222 11.05 22.57 -7.40
C MET A 222 10.15 22.73 -8.63
N ASN A 223 10.73 22.50 -9.83
CA ASN A 223 10.02 22.50 -11.11
C ASN A 223 10.56 21.39 -12.00
N TYR A 224 9.67 20.78 -12.83
CA TYR A 224 10.04 19.79 -13.86
C TYR A 224 10.68 20.43 -15.07
#